data_ccbe1d216775f631aaafada386a07cce
#
_entry.id   ccbe1d216775f631aaafada386a07cce
#
_cell.length_a   1.000
_cell.length_b   1.000
_cell.length_c   1.000
_cell.angle_alpha   90.00
_cell.angle_beta   90.00
_cell.angle_gamma   90.00
#
_symmetry.space_group_name_H-M   'P 1'
#
loop_
_entity.id
_entity.type
_entity.pdbx_description
1 polymer ?
#
loop_
_entity_poly.entity_id
_entity_poly.type
_entity_poly.pdbx_seq_one_letter_code
_entity_poly.pdbx_strand_id
1 'polypeptide(L)'
;MFSVLSYQDLFHNLKAAVKASILQGAAPNIFFSDCSIDGEDMVKFLTDKEYDRFPEDMREAAREAYETFLHTRDGQLADIIVDRAALDAIKKAGERSKEEIVRQYAESTVAVADIRIAVRACKTGKSSDFMKKAMAECDTLDKERLIHAAVSGMDQIMGYLAETKYGDGALALAESASAFERWCDNQIMETIRPQLYNSFSLGPLVAYVLARENEIKTVRIILTGKRSGLPEEFIRERAREMYV
;
A
#
# COMPACT_ATOMS: atom_id res chain seq x y z
N MET A 1 13.12 6.30 11.86
CA MET A 1 12.38 7.37 11.18
C MET A 1 12.18 7.06 9.69
N PHE A 2 13.24 6.80 8.91
CA PHE A 2 13.11 6.43 7.49
C PHE A 2 12.60 5.01 7.26
N SER A 3 12.55 4.15 8.27
CA SER A 3 12.04 2.77 8.16
C SER A 3 10.60 2.70 7.64
N VAL A 4 9.78 3.73 7.93
CA VAL A 4 8.40 3.78 7.43
C VAL A 4 8.33 3.78 5.89
N LEU A 5 9.31 4.39 5.22
CA LEU A 5 9.36 4.46 3.75
C LEU A 5 9.75 3.10 3.13
N SER A 6 10.53 2.28 3.84
CA SER A 6 10.96 0.96 3.35
C SER A 6 9.99 -0.19 3.69
N TYR A 7 8.94 0.05 4.48
CA TYR A 7 8.01 -1.02 4.87
C TYR A 7 7.28 -1.65 3.68
N GLN A 8 6.92 -0.88 2.67
CA GLN A 8 6.25 -1.44 1.50
C GLN A 8 7.10 -2.49 0.80
N ASP A 9 8.39 -2.20 0.58
CA ASP A 9 9.32 -3.13 -0.06
C ASP A 9 9.66 -4.31 0.86
N LEU A 10 9.85 -4.05 2.15
CA LEU A 10 10.14 -5.08 3.15
C LEU A 10 9.01 -6.11 3.27
N PHE A 11 7.76 -5.65 3.36
CA PHE A 11 6.59 -6.55 3.41
C PHE A 11 6.27 -7.17 2.05
N HIS A 12 6.63 -6.52 0.93
CA HIS A 12 6.61 -7.17 -0.38
C HIS A 12 7.55 -8.37 -0.41
N ASN A 13 8.78 -8.22 0.09
CA ASN A 13 9.73 -9.32 0.19
C ASN A 13 9.19 -10.46 1.07
N LEU A 14 8.50 -10.14 2.17
CA LEU A 14 7.85 -11.17 2.98
C LEU A 14 6.79 -11.94 2.19
N LYS A 15 5.91 -11.26 1.43
CA LYS A 15 4.90 -11.95 0.57
C LYS A 15 5.58 -12.86 -0.45
N ALA A 16 6.63 -12.36 -1.09
CA ALA A 16 7.39 -13.14 -2.06
C ALA A 16 8.06 -14.36 -1.40
N ALA A 17 8.65 -14.18 -0.21
CA ALA A 17 9.30 -15.25 0.55
C ALA A 17 8.31 -16.33 1.00
N VAL A 18 7.12 -15.96 1.49
CA VAL A 18 6.06 -16.91 1.85
C VAL A 18 5.67 -17.78 0.65
N LYS A 19 5.53 -17.18 -0.53
CA LYS A 19 5.21 -17.95 -1.74
C LYS A 19 6.37 -18.81 -2.20
N ALA A 20 7.59 -18.28 -2.22
CA ALA A 20 8.79 -18.98 -2.64
C ALA A 20 9.10 -20.20 -1.75
N SER A 21 8.91 -20.08 -0.43
CA SER A 21 9.16 -21.16 0.52
C SER A 21 8.24 -22.37 0.35
N ILE A 22 7.06 -22.20 -0.27
CA ILE A 22 6.05 -23.25 -0.40
C ILE A 22 5.95 -23.78 -1.83
N LEU A 23 6.11 -22.93 -2.85
CA LEU A 23 5.86 -23.28 -4.25
C LEU A 23 7.10 -23.88 -4.97
N GLN A 24 8.24 -24.04 -4.31
CA GLN A 24 9.47 -24.60 -4.87
C GLN A 24 9.79 -24.10 -6.28
N GLY A 25 10.11 -22.84 -6.39
CA GLY A 25 10.47 -22.24 -7.68
C GLY A 25 10.52 -20.74 -7.55
N ALA A 26 11.63 -20.22 -7.02
CA ALA A 26 11.85 -18.78 -6.99
C ALA A 26 11.98 -18.26 -8.42
N ALA A 27 11.07 -17.41 -8.85
CA ALA A 27 11.32 -16.62 -10.04
C ALA A 27 12.52 -15.69 -9.74
N PRO A 28 13.54 -15.63 -10.63
CA PRO A 28 14.67 -14.74 -10.42
C PRO A 28 14.19 -13.28 -10.31
N ASN A 29 14.76 -12.50 -9.40
CA ASN A 29 14.51 -11.07 -9.21
C ASN A 29 13.11 -10.70 -8.70
N ILE A 30 12.53 -11.49 -7.79
CA ILE A 30 11.25 -11.14 -7.14
C ILE A 30 11.43 -10.29 -5.87
N PHE A 31 12.65 -10.20 -5.34
CA PHE A 31 12.94 -9.46 -4.11
C PHE A 31 13.54 -8.08 -4.41
N PHE A 32 13.16 -7.10 -3.61
CA PHE A 32 13.85 -5.81 -3.55
C PHE A 32 15.17 -5.97 -2.78
N SER A 33 16.26 -5.41 -3.34
CA SER A 33 17.62 -5.58 -2.80
C SER A 33 17.94 -4.65 -1.63
N ASP A 34 17.28 -3.49 -1.54
CA ASP A 34 17.61 -2.44 -0.57
C ASP A 34 16.79 -2.55 0.74
N CYS A 35 16.42 -3.77 1.13
CA CYS A 35 15.69 -4.04 2.36
C CYS A 35 16.62 -4.39 3.52
N SER A 36 16.17 -4.15 4.76
CA SER A 36 16.92 -4.48 5.98
C SER A 36 17.16 -5.98 6.19
N ILE A 37 16.38 -6.83 5.51
CA ILE A 37 16.53 -8.28 5.47
C ILE A 37 16.48 -8.71 4.01
N ASP A 38 17.40 -9.55 3.62
CA ASP A 38 17.41 -10.16 2.29
C ASP A 38 16.22 -11.11 2.11
N GLY A 39 15.61 -11.11 0.93
CA GLY A 39 14.46 -11.96 0.64
C GLY A 39 14.78 -13.46 0.70
N GLU A 40 16.00 -13.87 0.34
CA GLU A 40 16.44 -15.25 0.45
C GLU A 40 16.62 -15.68 1.93
N ASP A 41 17.06 -14.77 2.80
CA ASP A 41 17.13 -15.04 4.23
C ASP A 41 15.73 -15.14 4.84
N MET A 42 14.76 -14.33 4.38
CA MET A 42 13.37 -14.50 4.80
C MET A 42 12.81 -15.88 4.45
N VAL A 43 13.14 -16.44 3.27
CA VAL A 43 12.74 -17.80 2.89
C VAL A 43 13.30 -18.82 3.86
N LYS A 44 14.57 -18.70 4.26
CA LYS A 44 15.21 -19.59 5.25
C LYS A 44 14.51 -19.47 6.61
N PHE A 45 14.31 -18.25 7.12
CA PHE A 45 13.64 -18.03 8.41
C PHE A 45 12.25 -18.63 8.46
N LEU A 46 11.47 -18.53 7.37
CA LEU A 46 10.15 -19.16 7.27
C LEU A 46 10.24 -20.68 7.27
N THR A 47 11.13 -21.25 6.46
CA THR A 47 11.31 -22.70 6.33
C THR A 47 11.77 -23.33 7.63
N ASP A 48 12.72 -22.68 8.32
CA ASP A 48 13.30 -23.14 9.59
C ASP A 48 12.46 -22.75 10.81
N LYS A 49 11.34 -21.99 10.58
CA LYS A 49 10.43 -21.46 11.61
C LYS A 49 11.12 -20.54 12.64
N GLU A 50 12.18 -19.86 12.18
CA GLU A 50 12.94 -18.89 12.98
C GLU A 50 12.28 -17.48 12.97
N TYR A 51 11.02 -17.41 13.37
CA TYR A 51 10.22 -16.16 13.29
C TYR A 51 10.82 -15.01 14.11
N ASP A 52 11.56 -15.30 15.15
CA ASP A 52 12.26 -14.29 15.98
C ASP A 52 13.35 -13.50 15.23
N ARG A 53 13.79 -14.01 14.07
CA ARG A 53 14.74 -13.32 13.17
C ARG A 53 14.11 -12.16 12.43
N PHE A 54 12.78 -12.14 12.30
CA PHE A 54 12.07 -11.02 11.71
C PHE A 54 11.95 -9.84 12.69
N PRO A 55 11.86 -8.57 12.18
CA PRO A 55 11.51 -7.42 12.99
C PRO A 55 10.21 -7.66 13.76
N GLU A 56 10.10 -7.06 14.93
CA GLU A 56 8.94 -7.25 15.82
C GLU A 56 7.60 -7.03 15.12
N ASP A 57 7.49 -5.97 14.30
CA ASP A 57 6.27 -5.63 13.56
C ASP A 57 5.91 -6.64 12.43
N MET A 58 6.81 -7.59 12.10
CA MET A 58 6.62 -8.60 11.04
C MET A 58 6.44 -10.02 11.56
N ARG A 59 6.89 -10.34 12.77
CA ARG A 59 7.00 -11.72 13.29
C ARG A 59 5.70 -12.48 13.21
N GLU A 60 4.65 -11.88 13.74
CA GLU A 60 3.33 -12.52 13.78
C GLU A 60 2.77 -12.71 12.37
N ALA A 61 2.87 -11.68 11.52
CA ALA A 61 2.42 -11.75 10.14
C ALA A 61 3.20 -12.79 9.32
N ALA A 62 4.51 -12.91 9.54
CA ALA A 62 5.35 -13.91 8.88
C ALA A 62 4.89 -15.32 9.24
N ARG A 63 4.63 -15.58 10.54
CA ARG A 63 4.14 -16.86 11.03
C ARG A 63 2.74 -17.15 10.47
N GLU A 64 1.79 -16.25 10.69
CA GLU A 64 0.40 -16.44 10.30
C GLU A 64 0.25 -16.62 8.78
N ALA A 65 0.91 -15.79 7.98
CA ALA A 65 0.84 -15.91 6.52
C ALA A 65 1.45 -17.21 6.02
N TYR A 66 2.61 -17.63 6.55
CA TYR A 66 3.26 -18.87 6.17
C TYR A 66 2.40 -20.09 6.55
N GLU A 67 1.90 -20.17 7.77
CA GLU A 67 1.04 -21.27 8.24
C GLU A 67 -0.28 -21.30 7.46
N THR A 68 -0.91 -20.14 7.24
CA THR A 68 -2.14 -20.04 6.44
C THR A 68 -1.93 -20.55 5.03
N PHE A 69 -0.87 -20.13 4.35
CA PHE A 69 -0.59 -20.56 2.98
C PHE A 69 -0.21 -22.04 2.93
N LEU A 70 0.53 -22.54 3.92
CA LEU A 70 0.88 -23.96 4.01
C LEU A 70 -0.36 -24.87 4.12
N HIS A 71 -1.33 -24.47 4.94
CA HIS A 71 -2.54 -25.27 5.21
C HIS A 71 -3.63 -25.09 4.15
N THR A 72 -3.86 -23.87 3.67
CA THR A 72 -5.00 -23.56 2.80
C THR A 72 -4.65 -23.55 1.32
N ARG A 73 -3.39 -23.35 0.98
CA ARG A 73 -2.91 -23.03 -0.38
C ARG A 73 -3.56 -21.76 -0.96
N ASP A 74 -4.19 -20.95 -0.11
CA ASP A 74 -4.80 -19.68 -0.50
C ASP A 74 -3.77 -18.54 -0.40
N GLY A 75 -3.13 -18.23 -1.54
CA GLY A 75 -2.15 -17.14 -1.62
C GLY A 75 -2.77 -15.76 -1.41
N GLN A 76 -4.07 -15.59 -1.72
CA GLN A 76 -4.76 -14.32 -1.50
C GLN A 76 -4.94 -14.05 0.00
N LEU A 77 -5.28 -15.08 0.76
CA LEU A 77 -5.43 -14.94 2.20
C LEU A 77 -4.09 -14.62 2.89
N ALA A 78 -3.02 -15.30 2.46
CA ALA A 78 -1.67 -14.99 2.95
C ALA A 78 -1.24 -13.55 2.59
N ASP A 79 -1.51 -13.10 1.36
CA ASP A 79 -1.21 -11.72 0.94
C ASP A 79 -1.93 -10.69 1.83
N ILE A 80 -3.21 -10.92 2.17
CA ILE A 80 -3.99 -10.01 3.02
C ILE A 80 -3.40 -9.89 4.42
N ILE A 81 -2.95 -11.00 5.02
CA ILE A 81 -2.33 -11.00 6.33
C ILE A 81 -1.09 -10.11 6.32
N VAL A 82 -0.23 -10.27 5.32
CA VAL A 82 1.00 -9.47 5.19
C VAL A 82 0.70 -8.01 4.86
N ASP A 83 -0.23 -7.74 3.92
CA ASP A 83 -0.59 -6.37 3.53
C ASP A 83 -1.21 -5.61 4.71
N ARG A 84 -2.08 -6.25 5.49
CA ARG A 84 -2.65 -5.68 6.71
C ARG A 84 -1.54 -5.34 7.73
N ALA A 85 -0.62 -6.27 7.97
CA ALA A 85 0.48 -6.04 8.89
C ALA A 85 1.41 -4.90 8.43
N ALA A 86 1.61 -4.75 7.12
CA ALA A 86 2.34 -3.61 6.56
C ALA A 86 1.66 -2.27 6.89
N LEU A 87 0.34 -2.20 6.71
CA LEU A 87 -0.43 -0.98 7.05
C LEU A 87 -0.39 -0.68 8.54
N ASP A 88 -0.54 -1.69 9.40
CA ASP A 88 -0.44 -1.54 10.85
C ASP A 88 0.98 -1.08 11.29
N ALA A 89 2.04 -1.60 10.65
CA ALA A 89 3.41 -1.18 10.91
C ALA A 89 3.66 0.27 10.46
N ILE A 90 3.14 0.66 9.30
CA ILE A 90 3.22 2.05 8.80
C ILE A 90 2.49 3.00 9.77
N LYS A 91 1.26 2.67 10.20
CA LYS A 91 0.49 3.46 11.15
C LYS A 91 1.25 3.64 12.46
N LYS A 92 1.72 2.55 13.08
CA LYS A 92 2.52 2.57 14.32
C LYS A 92 3.79 3.40 14.18
N ALA A 93 4.50 3.30 13.05
CA ALA A 93 5.69 4.11 12.81
C ALA A 93 5.37 5.60 12.68
N GLY A 94 4.24 5.93 12.06
CA GLY A 94 3.71 7.31 12.03
C GLY A 94 3.42 7.85 13.42
N GLU A 95 2.69 7.11 14.24
CA GLU A 95 2.33 7.48 15.61
C GLU A 95 3.56 7.70 16.52
N ARG A 96 4.58 6.87 16.37
CA ARG A 96 5.86 6.99 17.10
C ARG A 96 6.73 8.15 16.62
N SER A 97 6.44 8.71 15.44
CA SER A 97 7.26 9.77 14.85
C SER A 97 6.98 11.13 15.49
N LYS A 98 8.04 11.90 15.73
CA LYS A 98 7.94 13.32 16.10
C LYS A 98 7.69 14.22 14.88
N GLU A 99 7.97 13.73 13.69
CA GLU A 99 7.87 14.48 12.45
C GLU A 99 6.45 14.44 11.90
N GLU A 100 5.85 15.60 11.74
CA GLU A 100 4.47 15.74 11.23
C GLU A 100 4.29 15.11 9.86
N ILE A 101 5.25 15.31 8.97
CA ILE A 101 5.20 14.72 7.61
C ILE A 101 5.14 13.19 7.64
N VAL A 102 5.83 12.54 8.57
CA VAL A 102 5.81 11.07 8.69
C VAL A 102 4.46 10.58 9.20
N ARG A 103 3.85 11.31 10.15
CA ARG A 103 2.48 11.01 10.62
C ARG A 103 1.46 11.16 9.50
N GLN A 104 1.52 12.27 8.77
CA GLN A 104 0.61 12.54 7.65
C GLN A 104 0.77 11.52 6.53
N TYR A 105 2.01 11.15 6.19
CA TYR A 105 2.30 10.10 5.21
C TYR A 105 1.73 8.75 5.62
N ALA A 106 1.95 8.34 6.88
CA ALA A 106 1.45 7.07 7.39
C ALA A 106 -0.08 7.03 7.36
N GLU A 107 -0.74 8.08 7.86
CA GLU A 107 -2.20 8.21 7.86
C GLU A 107 -2.79 8.19 6.44
N SER A 108 -2.22 8.98 5.53
CA SER A 108 -2.67 9.03 4.14
C SER A 108 -2.49 7.69 3.43
N THR A 109 -1.35 7.01 3.68
CA THR A 109 -1.06 5.70 3.09
C THR A 109 -2.08 4.64 3.52
N VAL A 110 -2.40 4.59 4.81
CA VAL A 110 -3.38 3.62 5.34
C VAL A 110 -4.78 3.93 4.82
N ALA A 111 -5.22 5.18 4.92
CA ALA A 111 -6.55 5.56 4.48
C ALA A 111 -6.77 5.30 2.98
N VAL A 112 -5.79 5.64 2.13
CA VAL A 112 -5.88 5.38 0.69
C VAL A 112 -5.86 3.88 0.37
N ALA A 113 -5.10 3.08 1.12
CA ALA A 113 -5.11 1.62 0.98
C ALA A 113 -6.49 1.06 1.31
N ASP A 114 -7.12 1.51 2.39
CA ASP A 114 -8.45 1.07 2.79
C ASP A 114 -9.54 1.46 1.78
N ILE A 115 -9.47 2.68 1.22
CA ILE A 115 -10.37 3.09 0.13
C ILE A 115 -10.19 2.17 -1.09
N ARG A 116 -8.95 1.86 -1.48
CA ARG A 116 -8.67 0.91 -2.57
C ARG A 116 -9.23 -0.49 -2.29
N ILE A 117 -9.08 -0.98 -1.06
CA ILE A 117 -9.62 -2.27 -0.63
C ILE A 117 -11.15 -2.26 -0.74
N ALA A 118 -11.82 -1.21 -0.25
CA ALA A 118 -13.27 -1.05 -0.34
C ALA A 118 -13.77 -1.08 -1.79
N VAL A 119 -13.16 -0.27 -2.65
CA VAL A 119 -13.52 -0.19 -4.08
C VAL A 119 -13.31 -1.53 -4.80
N ARG A 120 -12.19 -2.21 -4.54
CA ARG A 120 -11.90 -3.51 -5.15
C ARG A 120 -12.83 -4.59 -4.61
N ALA A 121 -13.09 -4.60 -3.30
CA ALA A 121 -14.00 -5.54 -2.66
C ALA A 121 -15.42 -5.40 -3.19
N CYS A 122 -15.92 -4.18 -3.34
CA CYS A 122 -17.21 -3.88 -3.95
C CYS A 122 -17.28 -4.41 -5.40
N LYS A 123 -16.27 -4.13 -6.23
CA LYS A 123 -16.21 -4.59 -7.63
C LYS A 123 -16.14 -6.11 -7.77
N THR A 124 -15.53 -6.80 -6.81
CA THR A 124 -15.30 -8.26 -6.87
C THR A 124 -16.23 -9.06 -5.98
N GLY A 125 -17.22 -8.43 -5.34
CA GLY A 125 -18.19 -9.08 -4.48
C GLY A 125 -17.59 -9.76 -3.24
N LYS A 126 -16.53 -9.16 -2.66
CA LYS A 126 -15.91 -9.68 -1.43
C LYS A 126 -16.77 -9.37 -0.21
N SER A 127 -16.72 -10.26 0.79
CA SER A 127 -17.52 -10.13 2.01
C SER A 127 -17.01 -9.04 2.95
N SER A 128 -17.87 -8.62 3.89
CA SER A 128 -17.50 -7.74 5.00
C SER A 128 -16.34 -8.32 5.81
N ASP A 129 -16.36 -9.64 6.09
CA ASP A 129 -15.29 -10.31 6.86
C ASP A 129 -13.94 -10.27 6.16
N PHE A 130 -13.94 -10.35 4.83
CA PHE A 130 -12.72 -10.16 4.04
C PHE A 130 -12.16 -8.74 4.23
N MET A 131 -13.01 -7.73 4.13
CA MET A 131 -12.59 -6.32 4.31
C MET A 131 -12.12 -6.05 5.74
N LYS A 132 -12.79 -6.58 6.76
CA LYS A 132 -12.36 -6.47 8.17
C LYS A 132 -10.96 -7.01 8.41
N LYS A 133 -10.60 -8.09 7.72
CA LYS A 133 -9.25 -8.68 7.79
C LYS A 133 -8.22 -7.87 6.99
N ALA A 134 -8.60 -7.27 5.88
CA ALA A 134 -7.69 -6.59 4.97
C ALA A 134 -7.40 -5.13 5.35
N MET A 135 -8.38 -4.42 5.92
CA MET A 135 -8.27 -2.99 6.24
C MET A 135 -7.62 -2.74 7.59
N ALA A 136 -6.84 -1.67 7.68
CA ALA A 136 -6.23 -1.18 8.91
C ALA A 136 -7.08 -0.08 9.58
N GLU A 137 -6.78 0.28 10.82
CA GLU A 137 -7.39 1.44 11.46
C GLU A 137 -6.64 2.73 11.08
N CYS A 138 -7.39 3.78 10.79
CA CYS A 138 -6.83 5.12 10.58
C CYS A 138 -7.74 6.18 11.20
N ASP A 139 -7.21 7.40 11.40
CA ASP A 139 -7.93 8.44 12.14
C ASP A 139 -8.91 9.22 11.24
N THR A 140 -8.68 9.18 9.94
CA THR A 140 -9.40 10.03 8.97
C THR A 140 -10.57 9.32 8.27
N LEU A 141 -10.74 8.03 8.48
CA LEU A 141 -11.85 7.22 7.98
C LEU A 141 -12.42 6.35 9.10
N ASP A 142 -13.72 6.19 9.11
CA ASP A 142 -14.41 5.17 9.89
C ASP A 142 -14.44 3.87 9.09
N LYS A 143 -13.65 2.90 9.50
CA LYS A 143 -13.50 1.61 8.80
C LYS A 143 -14.83 0.86 8.69
N GLU A 144 -15.62 0.82 9.76
CA GLU A 144 -16.91 0.08 9.74
C GLU A 144 -17.91 0.75 8.79
N ARG A 145 -17.97 2.09 8.76
CA ARG A 145 -18.80 2.83 7.80
C ARG A 145 -18.34 2.59 6.36
N LEU A 146 -17.02 2.57 6.11
CA LEU A 146 -16.46 2.29 4.78
C LEU A 146 -16.78 0.86 4.33
N ILE A 147 -16.66 -0.13 5.22
CA ILE A 147 -17.03 -1.53 4.94
C ILE A 147 -18.52 -1.63 4.63
N HIS A 148 -19.37 -1.00 5.43
CA HIS A 148 -20.81 -0.98 5.19
C HIS A 148 -21.17 -0.36 3.83
N ALA A 149 -20.54 0.77 3.49
CA ALA A 149 -20.71 1.40 2.19
C ALA A 149 -20.27 0.47 1.05
N ALA A 150 -19.12 -0.23 1.20
CA ALA A 150 -18.59 -1.14 0.19
C ALA A 150 -19.49 -2.35 -0.07
N VAL A 151 -20.13 -2.89 0.97
CA VAL A 151 -21.12 -3.97 0.85
C VAL A 151 -22.39 -3.48 0.17
N SER A 152 -22.79 -2.23 0.42
CA SER A 152 -24.01 -1.63 -0.12
C SER A 152 -23.88 -1.18 -1.58
N GLY A 153 -22.67 -0.93 -2.07
CA GLY A 153 -22.42 -0.61 -3.48
C GLY A 153 -21.53 0.62 -3.72
N MET A 154 -21.16 0.82 -4.98
CA MET A 154 -20.20 1.87 -5.37
C MET A 154 -20.73 3.27 -5.04
N ASP A 155 -22.03 3.54 -5.25
CA ASP A 155 -22.64 4.84 -4.95
C ASP A 155 -22.58 5.17 -3.46
N GLN A 156 -22.66 4.16 -2.59
CA GLN A 156 -22.52 4.33 -1.14
C GLN A 156 -21.07 4.64 -0.74
N ILE A 157 -20.09 4.03 -1.42
CA ILE A 157 -18.67 4.39 -1.23
C ILE A 157 -18.46 5.85 -1.61
N MET A 158 -18.95 6.28 -2.79
CA MET A 158 -18.83 7.67 -3.26
C MET A 158 -19.52 8.64 -2.28
N GLY A 159 -20.73 8.30 -1.81
CA GLY A 159 -21.45 9.10 -0.82
C GLY A 159 -20.66 9.25 0.49
N TYR A 160 -20.11 8.15 1.00
CA TYR A 160 -19.29 8.19 2.20
C TYR A 160 -18.01 9.02 2.03
N LEU A 161 -17.30 8.85 0.91
CA LEU A 161 -16.07 9.61 0.63
C LEU A 161 -16.36 11.11 0.51
N ALA A 162 -17.49 11.50 -0.06
CA ALA A 162 -17.88 12.90 -0.20
C ALA A 162 -18.07 13.61 1.16
N GLU A 163 -18.35 12.88 2.25
CA GLU A 163 -18.43 13.40 3.61
C GLU A 163 -17.08 13.53 4.32
N THR A 164 -15.98 13.04 3.71
CA THR A 164 -14.64 13.02 4.27
C THR A 164 -13.70 13.96 3.53
N LYS A 165 -12.47 14.11 4.03
CA LYS A 165 -11.42 14.84 3.30
C LYS A 165 -11.01 14.19 1.96
N TYR A 166 -11.53 13.00 1.65
CA TYR A 166 -11.26 12.24 0.43
C TYR A 166 -12.36 12.38 -0.64
N GLY A 167 -13.16 13.45 -0.55
CA GLY A 167 -14.28 13.72 -1.49
C GLY A 167 -13.87 13.74 -2.95
N ASP A 168 -12.67 14.23 -3.29
CA ASP A 168 -12.12 14.21 -4.65
C ASP A 168 -11.93 12.77 -5.17
N GLY A 169 -11.75 11.79 -4.28
CA GLY A 169 -11.72 10.37 -4.63
C GLY A 169 -13.06 9.87 -5.15
N ALA A 170 -14.17 10.39 -4.64
CA ALA A 170 -15.50 10.07 -5.17
C ALA A 170 -15.66 10.60 -6.60
N LEU A 171 -15.19 11.81 -6.89
CA LEU A 171 -15.21 12.37 -8.24
C LEU A 171 -14.35 11.55 -9.21
N ALA A 172 -13.14 11.17 -8.77
CA ALA A 172 -12.25 10.34 -9.56
C ALA A 172 -12.83 8.93 -9.83
N LEU A 173 -13.56 8.34 -8.87
CA LEU A 173 -14.28 7.07 -9.05
C LEU A 173 -15.40 7.17 -10.09
N ALA A 174 -16.13 8.30 -10.11
CA ALA A 174 -17.19 8.56 -11.07
C ALA A 174 -16.63 8.76 -12.49
N GLU A 175 -15.42 9.32 -12.63
CA GLU A 175 -14.77 9.55 -13.92
C GLU A 175 -14.28 8.25 -14.56
N SER A 176 -13.35 7.55 -13.93
CA SER A 176 -12.82 6.27 -14.43
C SER A 176 -12.02 5.51 -13.37
N ALA A 177 -11.77 4.21 -13.62
CA ALA A 177 -10.87 3.41 -12.81
C ALA A 177 -9.43 3.95 -12.86
N SER A 178 -8.97 4.47 -14.00
CA SER A 178 -7.64 5.07 -14.16
C SER A 178 -7.53 6.38 -13.38
N ALA A 179 -8.56 7.22 -13.44
CA ALA A 179 -8.63 8.46 -12.67
C ALA A 179 -8.57 8.19 -11.15
N PHE A 180 -9.30 7.19 -10.68
CA PHE A 180 -9.27 6.78 -9.28
C PHE A 180 -7.88 6.29 -8.83
N GLU A 181 -7.23 5.41 -9.61
CA GLU A 181 -5.89 4.94 -9.27
C GLU A 181 -4.85 6.10 -9.33
N ARG A 182 -5.00 7.03 -10.26
CA ARG A 182 -4.19 8.26 -10.29
C ARG A 182 -4.42 9.12 -9.05
N TRP A 183 -5.68 9.35 -8.68
CA TRP A 183 -6.03 10.08 -7.46
C TRP A 183 -5.40 9.44 -6.22
N CYS A 184 -5.51 8.12 -6.06
CA CYS A 184 -4.92 7.41 -4.93
C CYS A 184 -3.40 7.64 -4.82
N ASP A 185 -2.70 7.62 -5.94
CA ASP A 185 -1.24 7.83 -5.93
C ASP A 185 -0.88 9.30 -5.71
N ASN A 186 -1.69 10.23 -6.22
CA ASN A 186 -1.48 11.67 -6.04
C ASN A 186 -1.71 12.14 -4.59
N GLN A 187 -2.43 11.37 -3.75
CA GLN A 187 -2.59 11.70 -2.33
C GLN A 187 -1.24 11.82 -1.60
N ILE A 188 -0.22 11.07 -2.03
CA ILE A 188 1.14 11.21 -1.50
C ILE A 188 1.72 12.57 -1.90
N MET A 189 1.50 13.01 -3.14
CA MET A 189 1.96 14.32 -3.61
C MET A 189 1.30 15.46 -2.84
N GLU A 190 -0.01 15.37 -2.58
CA GLU A 190 -0.73 16.33 -1.75
C GLU A 190 -0.18 16.39 -0.32
N THR A 191 0.15 15.24 0.26
CA THR A 191 0.71 15.14 1.61
C THR A 191 2.10 15.80 1.71
N ILE A 192 2.94 15.70 0.68
CA ILE A 192 4.32 16.21 0.71
C ILE A 192 4.46 17.64 0.16
N ARG A 193 3.51 18.14 -0.62
CA ARG A 193 3.56 19.46 -1.26
C ARG A 193 3.82 20.63 -0.30
N PRO A 194 3.24 20.66 0.93
CA PRO A 194 3.53 21.72 1.91
C PRO A 194 5.01 21.78 2.33
N GLN A 195 5.78 20.70 2.14
CA GLN A 195 7.18 20.64 2.54
C GLN A 195 8.10 21.49 1.63
N LEU A 196 7.62 21.93 0.45
CA LEU A 196 8.33 22.91 -0.39
C LEU A 196 8.65 24.19 0.37
N TYR A 197 7.83 24.54 1.35
CA TYR A 197 7.94 25.80 2.11
C TYR A 197 8.45 25.60 3.53
N ASN A 198 8.79 24.37 3.94
CA ASN A 198 9.22 24.04 5.31
C ASN A 198 10.72 23.70 5.40
N SER A 199 11.57 24.67 5.14
CA SER A 199 13.02 24.48 4.95
C SER A 199 13.78 24.06 6.23
N PHE A 200 13.20 24.25 7.43
CA PHE A 200 13.86 24.00 8.72
C PHE A 200 13.40 22.71 9.42
N SER A 201 12.97 21.73 8.65
CA SER A 201 12.53 20.41 9.16
C SER A 201 13.14 19.28 8.31
N LEU A 202 12.89 18.04 8.72
CA LEU A 202 13.21 16.86 7.90
C LEU A 202 12.19 16.65 6.75
N GLY A 203 11.14 17.46 6.72
CA GLY A 203 10.07 17.39 5.72
C GLY A 203 10.57 17.41 4.29
N PRO A 204 11.41 18.36 3.86
CA PRO A 204 11.93 18.39 2.48
C PRO A 204 12.70 17.13 2.08
N LEU A 205 13.43 16.51 3.01
CA LEU A 205 14.17 15.28 2.72
C LEU A 205 13.21 14.09 2.52
N VAL A 206 12.21 13.93 3.37
CA VAL A 206 11.16 12.91 3.21
C VAL A 206 10.39 13.15 1.92
N ALA A 207 9.99 14.40 1.67
CA ALA A 207 9.28 14.77 0.45
C ALA A 207 10.10 14.48 -0.82
N TYR A 208 11.41 14.73 -0.80
CA TYR A 208 12.29 14.39 -1.91
C TYR A 208 12.30 12.90 -2.23
N VAL A 209 12.42 12.04 -1.22
CA VAL A 209 12.39 10.58 -1.42
C VAL A 209 11.06 10.14 -2.04
N LEU A 210 9.94 10.55 -1.46
CA LEU A 210 8.61 10.19 -1.95
C LEU A 210 8.33 10.75 -3.36
N ALA A 211 8.80 11.96 -3.64
CA ALA A 211 8.71 12.55 -4.97
C ALA A 211 9.50 11.75 -6.02
N ARG A 212 10.71 11.29 -5.67
CA ARG A 212 11.54 10.44 -6.56
C ARG A 212 10.90 9.08 -6.82
N GLU A 213 10.30 8.45 -5.82
CA GLU A 213 9.55 7.20 -6.00
C GLU A 213 8.36 7.38 -6.95
N ASN A 214 7.61 8.47 -6.79
CA ASN A 214 6.50 8.79 -7.68
C ASN A 214 6.96 9.09 -9.12
N GLU A 215 8.08 9.78 -9.29
CA GLU A 215 8.71 10.01 -10.60
C GLU A 215 9.09 8.68 -11.27
N ILE A 216 9.76 7.78 -10.56
CA ILE A 216 10.11 6.44 -11.05
C ILE A 216 8.86 5.67 -11.46
N LYS A 217 7.79 5.73 -10.65
CA LYS A 217 6.51 5.11 -10.97
C LYS A 217 5.92 5.68 -12.26
N THR A 218 5.92 6.99 -12.43
CA THR A 218 5.44 7.68 -13.63
C THR A 218 6.23 7.27 -14.87
N VAL A 219 7.57 7.24 -14.78
CA VAL A 219 8.43 6.79 -15.87
C VAL A 219 8.12 5.34 -16.26
N ARG A 220 7.94 4.45 -15.28
CA ARG A 220 7.54 3.04 -15.54
C ARG A 220 6.19 2.95 -16.25
N ILE A 221 5.20 3.75 -15.86
CA ILE A 221 3.89 3.81 -16.53
C ILE A 221 4.05 4.22 -17.99
N ILE A 222 4.81 5.29 -18.26
CA ILE A 222 5.05 5.79 -19.62
C ILE A 222 5.77 4.75 -20.47
N LEU A 223 6.87 4.19 -19.97
CA LEU A 223 7.66 3.20 -20.72
C LEU A 223 6.87 1.92 -21.00
N THR A 224 6.13 1.42 -20.00
CA THR A 224 5.28 0.22 -20.16
C THR A 224 4.15 0.49 -21.15
N GLY A 225 3.49 1.64 -21.06
CA GLY A 225 2.44 2.03 -21.99
C GLY A 225 2.95 2.12 -23.43
N LYS A 226 4.09 2.77 -23.64
CA LYS A 226 4.72 2.85 -24.98
C LYS A 226 5.12 1.47 -25.52
N ARG A 227 5.74 0.64 -24.68
CA ARG A 227 6.12 -0.73 -25.06
C ARG A 227 4.93 -1.60 -25.44
N SER A 228 3.79 -1.39 -24.77
CA SER A 228 2.54 -2.11 -25.04
C SER A 228 1.71 -1.49 -26.18
N GLY A 229 2.20 -0.44 -26.84
CA GLY A 229 1.50 0.21 -27.95
C GLY A 229 0.23 0.96 -27.54
N LEU A 230 0.11 1.38 -26.27
CA LEU A 230 -1.06 2.13 -25.83
C LEU A 230 -1.09 3.53 -26.47
N PRO A 231 -2.28 4.04 -26.85
CA PRO A 231 -2.45 5.42 -27.31
C PRO A 231 -1.92 6.43 -26.29
N GLU A 232 -1.37 7.55 -26.77
CA GLU A 232 -0.75 8.58 -25.92
C GLU A 232 -1.73 9.13 -24.87
N GLU A 233 -2.99 9.30 -25.22
CA GLU A 233 -4.04 9.79 -24.33
C GLU A 233 -4.20 8.88 -23.10
N PHE A 234 -4.22 7.55 -23.30
CA PHE A 234 -4.29 6.58 -22.20
C PHE A 234 -3.05 6.59 -21.31
N ILE A 235 -1.87 6.87 -21.89
CA ILE A 235 -0.63 7.00 -21.12
C ILE A 235 -0.67 8.27 -20.28
N ARG A 236 -1.12 9.40 -20.86
CA ARG A 236 -1.26 10.69 -20.17
C ARG A 236 -2.28 10.63 -19.04
N GLU A 237 -3.42 10.00 -19.26
CA GLU A 237 -4.43 9.80 -18.20
C GLU A 237 -3.87 9.07 -16.97
N ARG A 238 -2.92 8.16 -17.18
CA ARG A 238 -2.30 7.35 -16.11
C ARG A 238 -1.06 7.99 -15.49
N ALA A 239 -0.48 9.01 -16.08
CA ALA A 239 0.67 9.70 -15.52
C ALA A 239 0.30 10.36 -14.18
N ARG A 240 1.19 10.27 -13.21
CA ARG A 240 1.01 10.84 -11.87
C ARG A 240 1.44 12.30 -11.85
N GLU A 241 0.91 13.07 -10.89
CA GLU A 241 1.36 14.43 -10.66
C GLU A 241 2.80 14.45 -10.20
N MET A 242 3.54 15.44 -10.68
CA MET A 242 4.91 15.66 -10.26
C MET A 242 4.93 16.59 -9.04
N TYR A 243 5.99 16.49 -8.24
CA TYR A 243 6.16 17.30 -7.05
C TYR A 243 6.50 18.77 -7.37
N VAL A 244 7.22 19.01 -8.44
CA VAL A 244 7.61 20.30 -9.01
C VAL A 244 7.36 20.33 -10.51
#